data_06b4e9a0ad04002f3302ee822db437e5
#
_entry.id   06b4e9a0ad04002f3302ee822db437e5
#
_cell.length_a   1.000
_cell.length_b   1.000
_cell.length_c   1.000
_cell.angle_alpha   90.00
_cell.angle_beta   90.00
_cell.angle_gamma   90.00
#
_symmetry.space_group_name_H-M   'P 1'
#
loop_
_entity.id
_entity.type
_entity.pdbx_description
1 polymer ?
#
loop_
_entity_poly.entity_id
_entity_poly.type
_entity_poly.pdbx_seq_one_letter_code
_entity_poly.pdbx_strand_id
1 'polypeptide(L)'
;MENEIKWEVVEELSDEDGMPNCWAYKIGKANYVYITHNHNDMYDVEHSTSYGESRIVVLKTFKRFSNAKRFAEQWILNNYEA
;
A
#
# COMPACT_ATOMS: atom_id res chain seq x y z
N MET A 1 4.98 10.46 -20.81
CA MET A 1 4.25 9.27 -20.43
C MET A 1 4.25 9.04 -18.95
N GLU A 2 3.12 8.92 -18.39
CA GLU A 2 3.04 8.72 -16.96
C GLU A 2 3.02 7.26 -16.61
N ASN A 3 3.67 6.94 -15.52
CA ASN A 3 3.56 5.62 -14.94
C ASN A 3 2.49 5.69 -13.90
N GLU A 4 1.31 5.40 -14.34
CA GLU A 4 0.20 5.47 -13.42
C GLU A 4 0.12 4.18 -12.62
N ILE A 5 0.17 4.33 -11.32
CA ILE A 5 0.11 3.18 -10.42
C ILE A 5 -1.34 2.88 -10.12
N LYS A 6 -1.74 1.66 -10.43
CA LYS A 6 -3.12 1.26 -10.21
C LYS A 6 -3.19 0.40 -8.97
N TRP A 7 -3.83 0.93 -7.95
CA TRP A 7 -3.98 0.23 -6.70
C TRP A 7 -5.16 -0.73 -6.75
N GLU A 8 -4.98 -1.89 -6.16
CA GLU A 8 -6.04 -2.86 -6.06
C GLU A 8 -6.58 -2.89 -4.65
N VAL A 9 -7.89 -2.97 -4.52
CA VAL A 9 -8.53 -3.07 -3.23
C VAL A 9 -8.49 -4.52 -2.77
N VAL A 10 -8.04 -4.73 -1.54
CA VAL A 10 -8.01 -6.06 -0.97
C VAL A 10 -9.35 -6.27 -0.28
N GLU A 11 -10.26 -6.93 -0.97
CA GLU A 11 -11.66 -6.98 -0.54
C GLU A 11 -11.87 -7.72 0.77
N GLU A 12 -11.07 -8.73 1.01
CA GLU A 12 -11.25 -9.50 2.23
C GLU A 12 -10.92 -8.70 3.48
N LEU A 13 -10.33 -7.52 3.31
CA LEU A 13 -10.04 -6.66 4.43
C LEU A 13 -10.95 -5.45 4.48
N SER A 14 -12.04 -5.49 3.73
CA SER A 14 -12.98 -4.38 3.71
C SER A 14 -13.77 -4.32 4.99
N ASP A 15 -14.18 -3.11 5.34
CA ASP A 15 -15.00 -2.87 6.50
C ASP A 15 -16.39 -3.42 6.31
N GLU A 16 -17.13 -3.48 7.41
CA GLU A 16 -18.52 -3.90 7.37
C GLU A 16 -19.35 -2.99 6.49
N ASP A 17 -18.95 -1.74 6.39
CA ASP A 17 -19.67 -0.78 5.57
C ASP A 17 -19.35 -0.92 4.10
N GLY A 18 -18.47 -1.83 3.76
CA GLY A 18 -18.07 -1.99 2.38
C GLY A 18 -16.97 -1.06 1.96
N MET A 19 -16.44 -0.28 2.88
CA MET A 19 -15.33 0.60 2.58
C MET A 19 -14.03 -0.19 2.63
N PRO A 20 -13.21 -0.08 1.60
CA PRO A 20 -11.94 -0.80 1.62
C PRO A 20 -11.02 -0.23 2.69
N ASN A 21 -10.29 -1.10 3.35
CA ASN A 21 -9.29 -0.63 4.29
C ASN A 21 -7.92 -1.17 3.99
N CYS A 22 -7.72 -1.66 2.79
CA CYS A 22 -6.39 -2.07 2.36
C CYS A 22 -6.30 -1.96 0.84
N TRP A 23 -5.23 -1.33 0.37
CA TRP A 23 -4.94 -1.22 -1.05
C TRP A 23 -3.57 -1.82 -1.29
N ALA A 24 -3.40 -2.46 -2.44
CA ALA A 24 -2.15 -3.16 -2.72
C ALA A 24 -1.67 -2.85 -4.13
N TYR A 25 -0.36 -2.82 -4.29
CA TYR A 25 0.27 -2.70 -5.59
C TYR A 25 1.41 -3.70 -5.65
N LYS A 26 1.37 -4.57 -6.63
CA LYS A 26 2.38 -5.61 -6.78
C LYS A 26 3.53 -5.10 -7.63
N ILE A 27 4.74 -5.28 -7.13
CA ILE A 27 5.94 -4.89 -7.84
C ILE A 27 6.71 -6.15 -8.18
N GLY A 28 6.81 -6.46 -9.48
CA GLY A 28 7.54 -7.64 -9.89
C GLY A 28 6.88 -8.91 -9.41
N LYS A 29 7.67 -9.85 -8.94
CA LYS A 29 7.16 -11.17 -8.62
C LYS A 29 6.81 -11.37 -7.16
N ALA A 30 7.48 -10.67 -6.28
CA ALA A 30 7.33 -10.98 -4.86
C ALA A 30 7.22 -9.76 -3.97
N ASN A 31 7.24 -8.58 -4.54
CA ASN A 31 7.21 -7.37 -3.73
C ASN A 31 5.84 -6.71 -3.82
N TYR A 32 5.38 -6.23 -2.68
CA TYR A 32 4.10 -5.55 -2.62
C TYR A 32 4.23 -4.31 -1.78
N VAL A 33 3.47 -3.30 -2.14
CA VAL A 33 3.31 -2.11 -1.31
C VAL A 33 1.85 -2.02 -0.95
N TYR A 34 1.58 -1.83 0.33
CA TYR A 34 0.22 -1.75 0.82
C TYR A 34 -0.04 -0.41 1.46
N ILE A 35 -1.28 0.03 1.36
CA ILE A 35 -1.77 1.14 2.17
C ILE A 35 -2.89 0.54 3.00
N THR A 36 -2.73 0.54 4.32
CA THR A 36 -3.67 -0.11 5.21
C THR A 36 -4.26 0.90 6.17
N HIS A 37 -5.58 0.92 6.25
CA HIS A 37 -6.28 1.77 7.20
C HIS A 37 -6.28 1.04 8.54
N ASN A 38 -5.54 1.55 9.50
CA ASN A 38 -5.41 0.86 10.76
C ASN A 38 -6.50 1.29 11.74
N HIS A 39 -6.52 0.65 12.91
CA HIS A 39 -7.59 0.91 13.87
C HIS A 39 -7.41 2.21 14.65
N ASN A 40 -6.36 2.93 14.38
CA ASN A 40 -6.18 4.28 14.93
C ASN A 40 -6.68 5.33 13.94
N ASP A 41 -7.37 4.89 12.91
CA ASP A 41 -7.93 5.75 11.88
C ASP A 41 -6.83 6.47 11.11
N MET A 42 -5.74 5.79 10.89
CA MET A 42 -4.62 6.31 10.13
C MET A 42 -4.27 5.31 9.03
N TYR A 43 -3.41 5.73 8.12
CA TYR A 43 -3.06 4.91 6.97
C TYR A 43 -1.59 4.57 7.00
N ASP A 44 -1.29 3.28 7.09
CA ASP A 44 0.07 2.79 7.09
C ASP A 44 0.50 2.44 5.69
N VAL A 45 1.66 2.94 5.28
CA VAL A 45 2.27 2.52 4.02
C VAL A 45 3.24 1.41 4.38
N GLU A 46 3.04 0.24 3.78
CA GLU A 46 3.81 -0.95 4.15
C GLU A 46 4.46 -1.55 2.92
N HIS A 47 5.58 -2.22 3.14
CA HIS A 47 6.30 -2.89 2.06
C HIS A 47 6.60 -4.32 2.46
N SER A 48 6.25 -5.25 1.59
CA SER A 48 6.51 -6.66 1.80
C SER A 48 7.47 -7.14 0.73
N THR A 49 8.54 -7.81 1.14
CA THR A 49 9.56 -8.23 0.20
C THR A 49 9.63 -9.73 0.03
N SER A 50 8.75 -10.47 0.70
CA SER A 50 8.91 -11.89 0.71
C SER A 50 7.57 -12.55 0.48
N TYR A 51 7.57 -13.58 -0.31
CA TYR A 51 6.35 -14.31 -0.51
C TYR A 51 6.33 -15.48 0.46
N GLY A 52 5.15 -15.76 0.93
CA GLY A 52 4.98 -16.85 1.86
C GLY A 52 5.29 -16.49 3.27
N GLU A 53 6.28 -15.72 3.48
CA GLU A 53 6.65 -15.27 4.81
C GLU A 53 6.34 -13.81 4.91
N SER A 54 5.62 -13.46 5.89
CA SER A 54 5.24 -12.08 6.05
C SER A 54 6.37 -11.25 6.58
N ARG A 55 7.00 -10.58 5.72
CA ARG A 55 8.01 -9.62 6.12
C ARG A 55 7.52 -8.26 5.72
N ILE A 56 6.61 -7.75 6.51
CA ILE A 56 5.98 -6.47 6.22
C ILE A 56 6.58 -5.42 7.10
N VAL A 57 7.09 -4.38 6.48
CA VAL A 57 7.70 -3.26 7.19
C VAL A 57 6.85 -2.02 6.95
N VAL A 58 6.45 -1.35 8.02
CA VAL A 58 5.72 -0.11 7.89
C VAL A 58 6.73 0.99 7.58
N LEU A 59 6.53 1.62 6.43
CA LEU A 59 7.43 2.67 5.99
C LEU A 59 7.08 4.00 6.62
N LYS A 60 5.78 4.30 6.69
CA LYS A 60 5.34 5.54 7.29
C LYS A 60 3.83 5.49 7.49
N THR A 61 3.34 6.29 8.43
CA THR A 61 1.92 6.35 8.74
C THR A 61 1.42 7.76 8.53
N PHE A 62 0.24 7.88 7.94
CA PHE A 62 -0.35 9.18 7.62
C PHE A 62 -1.76 9.26 8.15
N LYS A 63 -2.22 10.47 8.38
CA LYS A 63 -3.60 10.68 8.83
C LYS A 63 -4.59 10.67 7.67
N ARG A 64 -4.12 10.92 6.46
CA ARG A 64 -5.01 11.01 5.30
C ARG A 64 -4.57 10.04 4.24
N PHE A 65 -5.57 9.43 3.60
CA PHE A 65 -5.29 8.47 2.54
C PHE A 65 -4.51 9.12 1.40
N SER A 66 -4.87 10.34 1.02
CA SER A 66 -4.23 10.98 -0.12
C SER A 66 -2.73 11.17 0.13
N ASN A 67 -2.35 11.48 1.35
CA ASN A 67 -0.94 11.64 1.67
C ASN A 67 -0.22 10.31 1.67
N ALA A 68 -0.87 9.28 2.18
CA ALA A 68 -0.29 7.94 2.16
C ALA A 68 -0.08 7.47 0.73
N LYS A 69 -1.07 7.69 -0.11
CA LYS A 69 -1.00 7.28 -1.50
C LYS A 69 0.13 8.00 -2.23
N ARG A 70 0.25 9.29 -2.00
CA ARG A 70 1.32 10.06 -2.64
C ARG A 70 2.68 9.56 -2.22
N PHE A 71 2.85 9.33 -0.93
CA PHE A 71 4.12 8.84 -0.43
C PHE A 71 4.43 7.46 -1.01
N ALA A 72 3.44 6.60 -1.03
CA ALA A 72 3.64 5.24 -1.52
C ALA A 72 4.02 5.24 -2.98
N GLU A 73 3.33 6.03 -3.78
CA GLU A 73 3.63 6.09 -5.21
C GLU A 73 5.01 6.67 -5.46
N GLN A 74 5.38 7.69 -4.71
CA GLN A 74 6.69 8.27 -4.85
C GLN A 74 7.77 7.27 -4.45
N TRP A 75 7.51 6.53 -3.39
CA TRP A 75 8.45 5.52 -2.92
C TRP A 75 8.64 4.43 -3.97
N ILE A 76 7.56 4.01 -4.61
CA ILE A 76 7.63 3.01 -5.67
C ILE A 76 8.46 3.53 -6.84
N LEU A 77 8.19 4.73 -7.26
CA LEU A 77 8.92 5.31 -8.38
C LEU A 77 10.40 5.45 -8.08
N ASN A 78 10.72 5.84 -6.86
CA ASN A 78 12.12 6.03 -6.49
C ASN A 78 12.89 4.73 -6.37
N ASN A 79 12.20 3.65 -6.04
CA ASN A 79 12.89 2.41 -5.75
C ASN A 79 12.76 1.37 -6.84
N TYR A 80 11.74 1.46 -7.67
CA TYR A 80 11.47 0.41 -8.64
C TYR A 80 11.22 0.88 -10.06
N GLU A 81 10.75 2.09 -10.20
CA GLU A 81 10.33 2.55 -11.51
C GLU A 81 11.33 3.51 -12.12
N ALA A 82 12.50 3.41 -11.78
CA ALA A 82 13.54 4.35 -12.20
C ALA A 82 13.53 4.65 -13.69
#